data_164fdc1f70446d6ba4928f17f9541458
#
_entry.id   164fdc1f70446d6ba4928f17f9541458
#
_cell.length_a   1.000
_cell.length_b   1.000
_cell.length_c   1.000
_cell.angle_alpha   90.00
_cell.angle_beta   90.00
_cell.angle_gamma   90.00
#
_symmetry.space_group_name_H-M   'P 1'
#
loop_
_entity.id
_entity.type
_entity.pdbx_description
1 polymer ?
#
loop_
_entity_poly.entity_id
_entity_poly.type
_entity_poly.pdbx_seq_one_letter_code
_entity_poly.pdbx_strand_id
1 'polypeptide(L)'
;MGSFVMYKDEPVIRINDDYCCIVMNYDHLPISLKTNSVTYDDIYHGWVETRSLNVSRTNAKSILAGYRLSQTNKYLIAKYFHFASLSDCFWIKDDNETVQWKDVSFFNNPFNAEVSETALTGRQKLFTQKMLSPEIATLGVAAKTWVWQNDKLFLFKVGKAELAASKILDVLEI
;
A
#
# COMPACT_ATOMS: atom_id res chain seq x y z
N MET A 1 -0.81 -23.30 1.34
CA MET A 1 -1.67 -22.65 0.34
C MET A 1 -0.82 -21.63 -0.38
N GLY A 2 -0.62 -21.83 -1.69
CA GLY A 2 0.28 -21.00 -2.49
C GLY A 2 -0.30 -19.63 -2.81
N SER A 3 0.54 -18.77 -3.35
CA SER A 3 0.15 -17.44 -3.80
C SER A 3 0.95 -17.00 -5.01
N PHE A 4 0.52 -15.91 -5.64
CA PHE A 4 1.20 -15.32 -6.77
C PHE A 4 1.55 -13.86 -6.48
N VAL A 5 2.76 -13.45 -6.85
CA VAL A 5 3.04 -12.04 -7.11
C VAL A 5 2.52 -11.74 -8.52
N MET A 6 1.65 -10.76 -8.61
CA MET A 6 0.98 -10.35 -9.84
C MET A 6 1.53 -8.99 -10.31
N TYR A 7 1.64 -8.81 -11.62
CA TYR A 7 1.75 -7.51 -12.26
C TYR A 7 0.45 -7.25 -13.02
N LYS A 8 -0.40 -6.36 -12.51
CA LYS A 8 -1.79 -6.26 -12.97
C LYS A 8 -2.46 -7.65 -12.92
N ASP A 9 -2.97 -8.14 -14.02
CA ASP A 9 -3.65 -9.46 -14.11
C ASP A 9 -2.70 -10.60 -14.52
N GLU A 10 -1.39 -10.35 -14.68
CA GLU A 10 -0.39 -11.35 -15.07
C GLU A 10 0.37 -11.90 -13.85
N PRO A 11 0.45 -13.23 -13.68
CA PRO A 11 1.29 -13.84 -12.65
C PRO A 11 2.79 -13.70 -13.02
N VAL A 12 3.58 -13.17 -12.09
CA VAL A 12 5.02 -12.91 -12.29
C VAL A 12 5.88 -13.89 -11.50
N ILE A 13 5.47 -14.22 -10.27
CA ILE A 13 6.14 -15.20 -9.41
C ILE A 13 5.08 -16.10 -8.79
N ARG A 14 5.30 -17.39 -8.82
CA ARG A 14 4.57 -18.38 -8.02
C ARG A 14 5.28 -18.61 -6.71
N ILE A 15 4.56 -18.55 -5.60
CA ILE A 15 5.04 -18.91 -4.27
C ILE A 15 4.28 -20.16 -3.84
N ASN A 16 4.99 -21.27 -3.69
CA ASN A 16 4.42 -22.55 -3.29
C ASN A 16 4.23 -22.65 -1.78
N ASP A 17 3.55 -23.69 -1.32
CA ASP A 17 3.28 -23.98 0.09
C ASP A 17 4.56 -24.20 0.91
N ASP A 18 5.63 -24.66 0.30
CA ASP A 18 6.97 -24.85 0.86
C ASP A 18 7.84 -23.59 0.79
N TYR A 19 7.25 -22.45 0.48
CA TYR A 19 7.95 -21.17 0.29
C TYR A 19 8.94 -21.13 -0.89
N CYS A 20 8.91 -22.14 -1.77
CA CYS A 20 9.68 -22.10 -3.01
C CYS A 20 9.07 -21.05 -3.97
N CYS A 21 9.93 -20.18 -4.51
CA CYS A 21 9.54 -19.14 -5.45
C CYS A 21 9.93 -19.56 -6.88
N ILE A 22 8.98 -19.51 -7.79
CA ILE A 22 9.17 -19.81 -9.21
C ILE A 22 8.87 -18.55 -10.02
N VAL A 23 9.87 -18.01 -10.70
CA VAL A 23 9.69 -16.88 -11.61
C VAL A 23 8.97 -17.37 -12.87
N MET A 24 7.82 -16.79 -13.14
CA MET A 24 6.96 -17.09 -14.29
C MET A 24 7.17 -16.10 -15.44
N ASN A 25 7.40 -14.82 -15.11
CA ASN A 25 7.63 -13.77 -16.11
C ASN A 25 8.77 -12.85 -15.61
N TYR A 26 9.98 -13.05 -16.16
CA TYR A 26 11.16 -12.30 -15.76
C TYR A 26 11.11 -10.83 -16.20
N ASP A 27 10.49 -10.54 -17.35
CA ASP A 27 10.46 -9.18 -17.90
C ASP A 27 9.64 -8.24 -17.02
N HIS A 28 8.58 -8.75 -16.42
CA HIS A 28 7.70 -8.02 -15.50
C HIS A 28 8.12 -8.13 -14.02
N LEU A 29 9.28 -8.69 -13.69
CA LEU A 29 9.75 -8.70 -12.30
C LEU A 29 9.90 -7.26 -11.75
N PRO A 30 9.53 -7.00 -10.49
CA PRO A 30 9.96 -5.79 -9.79
C PRO A 30 11.48 -5.65 -9.87
N ILE A 31 11.97 -4.43 -10.10
CA ILE A 31 13.43 -4.18 -10.23
C ILE A 31 14.19 -4.71 -9.01
N SER A 32 13.62 -4.55 -7.82
CA SER A 32 14.21 -5.04 -6.57
C SER A 32 14.32 -6.57 -6.47
N LEU A 33 13.58 -7.31 -7.31
CA LEU A 33 13.56 -8.78 -7.36
C LEU A 33 14.27 -9.34 -8.62
N LYS A 34 14.84 -8.49 -9.48
CA LYS A 34 15.64 -8.90 -10.64
C LYS A 34 17.05 -9.35 -10.21
N THR A 35 17.09 -10.47 -9.50
CA THR A 35 18.31 -11.11 -8.99
C THR A 35 18.52 -12.48 -9.66
N ASN A 36 19.65 -13.15 -9.39
CA ASN A 36 19.92 -14.49 -9.93
C ASN A 36 18.95 -15.56 -9.38
N SER A 37 18.41 -15.35 -8.18
CA SER A 37 17.39 -16.19 -7.59
C SER A 37 16.48 -15.33 -6.73
N VAL A 38 15.18 -15.50 -6.88
CA VAL A 38 14.17 -14.83 -6.04
C VAL A 38 13.83 -15.78 -4.90
N THR A 39 14.01 -15.33 -3.67
CA THR A 39 13.64 -16.09 -2.48
C THR A 39 12.36 -15.53 -1.83
N TYR A 40 11.76 -16.36 -0.97
CA TYR A 40 10.63 -15.92 -0.15
C TYR A 40 10.99 -14.70 0.73
N ASP A 41 12.20 -14.69 1.29
CA ASP A 41 12.70 -13.60 2.12
C ASP A 41 12.86 -12.30 1.34
N ASP A 42 13.32 -12.36 0.08
CA ASP A 42 13.40 -11.18 -0.80
C ASP A 42 12.02 -10.54 -1.01
N ILE A 43 10.98 -11.38 -1.16
CA ILE A 43 9.62 -10.90 -1.34
C ILE A 43 9.07 -10.33 -0.03
N TYR A 44 9.10 -11.08 1.07
CA TYR A 44 8.38 -10.72 2.28
C TYR A 44 9.13 -9.75 3.20
N HIS A 45 10.44 -9.84 3.30
CA HIS A 45 11.23 -8.90 4.11
C HIS A 45 11.72 -7.70 3.32
N GLY A 46 12.10 -7.86 2.06
CA GLY A 46 12.56 -6.75 1.24
C GLY A 46 11.42 -5.92 0.64
N TRP A 47 10.40 -6.58 0.12
CA TRP A 47 9.38 -5.93 -0.70
C TRP A 47 8.06 -5.68 0.03
N VAL A 48 7.55 -6.68 0.77
CA VAL A 48 6.25 -6.59 1.46
C VAL A 48 6.27 -5.60 2.63
N GLU A 49 7.36 -5.50 3.37
CA GLU A 49 7.45 -4.57 4.50
C GLU A 49 7.22 -3.09 4.11
N THR A 50 7.57 -2.73 2.89
CA THR A 50 7.36 -1.37 2.37
C THR A 50 5.91 -1.09 1.98
N ARG A 51 5.04 -2.12 1.97
CA ARG A 51 3.65 -2.06 1.52
C ARG A 51 2.64 -2.13 2.66
N SER A 52 3.12 -2.02 3.88
CA SER A 52 2.28 -2.00 5.08
C SER A 52 2.24 -0.63 5.72
N LEU A 53 1.12 -0.31 6.36
CA LEU A 53 1.00 0.89 7.17
C LEU A 53 2.09 0.91 8.25
N ASN A 54 2.86 2.00 8.29
CA ASN A 54 3.78 2.22 9.38
C ASN A 54 2.98 2.44 10.68
N VAL A 55 3.07 1.49 11.60
CA VAL A 55 2.34 1.51 12.88
C VAL A 55 2.77 2.66 13.80
N SER A 56 3.95 3.25 13.58
CA SER A 56 4.41 4.46 14.27
C SER A 56 3.84 5.75 13.68
N ARG A 57 3.10 5.66 12.57
CA ARG A 57 2.46 6.81 11.95
C ARG A 57 1.39 7.39 12.87
N THR A 58 1.36 8.72 12.96
CA THR A 58 0.25 9.42 13.61
C THR A 58 -1.08 8.96 13.02
N ASN A 59 -2.03 8.63 13.88
CA ASN A 59 -3.37 8.12 13.53
C ASN A 59 -3.41 6.68 12.95
N ALA A 60 -2.29 5.95 12.89
CA ALA A 60 -2.27 4.55 12.44
C ALA A 60 -3.27 3.68 13.22
N LYS A 61 -3.34 3.86 14.55
CA LYS A 61 -4.29 3.16 15.42
C LYS A 61 -5.73 3.36 14.99
N SER A 62 -6.11 4.60 14.70
CA SER A 62 -7.48 4.95 14.29
C SER A 62 -7.83 4.37 12.92
N ILE A 63 -6.87 4.38 11.98
CA ILE A 63 -7.05 3.78 10.66
C ILE A 63 -7.27 2.27 10.78
N LEU A 64 -6.38 1.56 11.50
CA LEU A 64 -6.49 0.10 11.67
C LEU A 64 -7.75 -0.31 12.41
N ALA A 65 -8.13 0.45 13.47
CA ALA A 65 -9.39 0.20 14.17
C ALA A 65 -10.61 0.38 13.26
N GLY A 66 -10.58 1.33 12.34
CA GLY A 66 -11.63 1.52 11.33
C GLY A 66 -11.82 0.27 10.46
N TYR A 67 -10.74 -0.41 10.10
CA TYR A 67 -10.75 -1.69 9.38
C TYR A 67 -10.92 -2.92 10.28
N ARG A 68 -11.02 -2.76 11.61
CA ARG A 68 -11.04 -3.85 12.60
C ARG A 68 -9.78 -4.71 12.56
N LEU A 69 -8.65 -4.12 12.22
CA LEU A 69 -7.35 -4.78 12.15
C LEU A 69 -6.54 -4.56 13.42
N SER A 70 -5.83 -5.60 13.86
CA SER A 70 -4.85 -5.50 14.94
C SER A 70 -3.55 -4.88 14.43
N GLN A 71 -2.86 -4.11 15.28
CA GLN A 71 -1.64 -3.38 14.93
C GLN A 71 -0.35 -4.21 14.93
N THR A 72 -0.41 -5.45 15.38
CA THR A 72 0.79 -6.19 15.77
C THR A 72 1.50 -6.88 14.61
N ASN A 73 0.86 -7.02 13.45
CA ASN A 73 1.45 -7.78 12.34
C ASN A 73 1.33 -7.02 11.02
N LYS A 74 2.43 -6.43 10.59
CA LYS A 74 2.53 -5.70 9.31
C LYS A 74 2.12 -6.57 8.11
N TYR A 75 2.51 -7.85 8.12
CA TYR A 75 2.16 -8.79 7.07
C TYR A 75 0.64 -8.94 6.92
N LEU A 76 -0.08 -9.14 8.03
CA LEU A 76 -1.54 -9.26 8.00
C LEU A 76 -2.21 -7.98 7.53
N ILE A 77 -1.67 -6.82 7.90
CA ILE A 77 -2.14 -5.52 7.42
C ILE A 77 -1.96 -5.43 5.91
N ALA A 78 -0.75 -5.69 5.40
CA ALA A 78 -0.47 -5.65 3.97
C ALA A 78 -1.31 -6.68 3.20
N LYS A 79 -1.42 -7.91 3.73
CA LYS A 79 -2.22 -8.99 3.14
C LYS A 79 -3.69 -8.61 3.01
N TYR A 80 -4.27 -7.92 4.00
CA TYR A 80 -5.66 -7.47 3.95
C TYR A 80 -5.95 -6.59 2.72
N PHE A 81 -4.95 -5.86 2.22
CA PHE A 81 -5.00 -5.00 1.03
C PHE A 81 -4.23 -5.58 -0.16
N HIS A 82 -4.03 -6.90 -0.20
CA HIS A 82 -3.33 -7.61 -1.27
C HIS A 82 -1.94 -7.04 -1.59
N PHE A 83 -1.29 -6.40 -0.60
CA PHE A 83 0.02 -5.75 -0.77
C PHE A 83 0.06 -4.71 -1.89
N ALA A 84 -1.08 -4.13 -2.27
CA ALA A 84 -1.16 -3.11 -3.29
C ALA A 84 -0.45 -1.82 -2.86
N SER A 85 0.07 -1.07 -3.84
CA SER A 85 0.77 0.20 -3.65
C SER A 85 0.32 1.24 -4.68
N LEU A 86 0.55 2.54 -4.38
CA LEU A 86 0.43 3.62 -5.37
C LEU A 86 1.68 3.76 -6.25
N SER A 87 2.80 3.17 -5.84
CA SER A 87 4.08 3.35 -6.53
C SER A 87 4.27 2.42 -7.74
N ASP A 88 3.46 1.36 -7.83
CA ASP A 88 3.57 0.37 -8.90
C ASP A 88 2.25 -0.42 -9.10
N CYS A 89 2.28 -1.42 -9.99
CA CYS A 89 1.13 -2.25 -10.34
C CYS A 89 1.27 -3.70 -9.83
N PHE A 90 2.11 -3.93 -8.83
CA PHE A 90 2.29 -5.26 -8.25
C PHE A 90 1.39 -5.46 -7.03
N TRP A 91 0.96 -6.70 -6.83
CA TRP A 91 0.15 -7.15 -5.71
C TRP A 91 0.28 -8.65 -5.49
N ILE A 92 -0.28 -9.18 -4.41
CA ILE A 92 -0.24 -10.62 -4.11
C ILE A 92 -1.66 -11.16 -4.08
N LYS A 93 -1.84 -12.30 -4.75
CA LYS A 93 -3.08 -13.04 -4.86
C LYS A 93 -2.90 -14.46 -4.30
N ASP A 94 -3.79 -14.89 -3.42
CA ASP A 94 -3.81 -16.29 -2.99
C ASP A 94 -4.41 -17.19 -4.09
N ASP A 95 -3.99 -18.46 -4.16
CA ASP A 95 -4.39 -19.42 -5.22
C ASP A 95 -5.91 -19.58 -5.38
N ASN A 96 -6.64 -19.48 -4.29
CA ASN A 96 -8.10 -19.69 -4.27
C ASN A 96 -8.91 -18.40 -4.49
N GLU A 97 -8.26 -17.27 -4.73
CA GLU A 97 -8.94 -16.00 -4.97
C GLU A 97 -9.27 -15.80 -6.45
N THR A 98 -10.42 -15.18 -6.70
CA THR A 98 -10.86 -14.77 -8.04
C THR A 98 -10.65 -13.28 -8.31
N VAL A 99 -10.00 -12.57 -7.38
CA VAL A 99 -9.75 -11.13 -7.42
C VAL A 99 -8.90 -10.76 -8.63
N GLN A 100 -9.18 -9.64 -9.26
CA GLN A 100 -8.47 -9.08 -10.42
C GLN A 100 -7.82 -7.74 -10.06
N TRP A 101 -6.89 -7.26 -10.89
CA TRP A 101 -6.21 -5.99 -10.69
C TRP A 101 -7.17 -4.82 -10.49
N LYS A 102 -8.26 -4.76 -11.25
CA LYS A 102 -9.27 -3.70 -11.11
C LYS A 102 -9.89 -3.62 -9.71
N ASP A 103 -9.93 -4.76 -9.00
CA ASP A 103 -10.56 -4.87 -7.68
C ASP A 103 -9.62 -4.45 -6.54
N VAL A 104 -8.30 -4.44 -6.78
CA VAL A 104 -7.26 -4.13 -5.78
C VAL A 104 -6.49 -2.85 -6.06
N SER A 105 -6.52 -2.36 -7.30
CA SER A 105 -5.79 -1.17 -7.73
C SER A 105 -6.32 0.10 -7.06
N PHE A 106 -5.43 0.87 -6.44
CA PHE A 106 -5.78 2.21 -5.94
C PHE A 106 -6.08 3.22 -7.07
N PHE A 107 -5.68 2.93 -8.31
CA PHE A 107 -5.98 3.77 -9.47
C PHE A 107 -7.41 3.56 -9.99
N ASN A 108 -7.95 2.36 -9.82
CA ASN A 108 -9.29 2.00 -10.29
C ASN A 108 -10.35 2.17 -9.19
N ASN A 109 -9.94 2.22 -7.93
CA ASN A 109 -10.85 2.34 -6.79
C ASN A 109 -10.79 3.76 -6.23
N PRO A 110 -11.94 4.41 -6.07
CA PRO A 110 -11.99 5.77 -5.55
C PRO A 110 -11.43 5.83 -4.12
N PHE A 111 -10.71 6.90 -3.83
CA PHE A 111 -10.26 7.19 -2.48
C PHE A 111 -11.47 7.41 -1.56
N ASN A 112 -11.42 6.84 -0.38
CA ASN A 112 -12.51 6.93 0.56
C ASN A 112 -12.35 8.13 1.49
N ALA A 113 -13.34 9.03 1.48
CA ALA A 113 -13.33 10.24 2.31
C ALA A 113 -13.29 9.94 3.81
N GLU A 114 -13.92 8.85 4.28
CA GLU A 114 -13.92 8.48 5.70
C GLU A 114 -12.55 8.02 6.17
N VAL A 115 -11.86 7.22 5.33
CA VAL A 115 -10.47 6.79 5.61
C VAL A 115 -9.55 8.00 5.59
N SER A 116 -9.70 8.88 4.61
CA SER A 116 -8.93 10.12 4.49
C SER A 116 -9.11 11.03 5.70
N GLU A 117 -10.34 11.26 6.14
CA GLU A 117 -10.63 12.05 7.35
C GLU A 117 -9.99 11.42 8.59
N THR A 118 -10.14 10.09 8.77
CA THR A 118 -9.54 9.37 9.89
C THR A 118 -8.01 9.47 9.86
N ALA A 119 -7.40 9.30 8.68
CA ALA A 119 -5.96 9.38 8.50
C ALA A 119 -5.38 10.75 8.83
N LEU A 120 -6.12 11.82 8.56
CA LEU A 120 -5.70 13.19 8.81
C LEU A 120 -5.97 13.65 10.25
N THR A 121 -7.17 13.37 10.76
CA THR A 121 -7.65 13.93 12.04
C THR A 121 -7.48 12.99 13.23
N GLY A 122 -7.33 11.68 13.00
CA GLY A 122 -7.34 10.65 14.03
C GLY A 122 -8.73 10.33 14.60
N ARG A 123 -9.81 10.95 14.10
CA ARG A 123 -11.17 10.62 14.53
C ARG A 123 -11.47 9.17 14.19
N GLN A 124 -11.81 8.40 15.20
CA GLN A 124 -12.11 6.98 15.03
C GLN A 124 -13.49 6.81 14.42
N LYS A 125 -13.53 6.09 13.28
CA LYS A 125 -14.76 5.64 12.61
C LYS A 125 -14.64 4.16 12.30
N LEU A 126 -15.77 3.44 12.27
CA LEU A 126 -15.81 2.08 11.74
C LEU A 126 -16.15 2.15 10.26
N PHE A 127 -15.31 1.57 9.42
CA PHE A 127 -15.55 1.50 7.98
C PHE A 127 -16.53 0.36 7.68
N THR A 128 -17.55 0.64 6.89
CA THR A 128 -18.67 -0.29 6.66
C THR A 128 -18.36 -1.40 5.69
N GLN A 129 -17.31 -1.25 4.87
CA GLN A 129 -16.89 -2.22 3.86
C GLN A 129 -15.36 -2.33 3.82
N LYS A 130 -14.86 -3.40 3.20
CA LYS A 130 -13.44 -3.52 2.82
C LYS A 130 -13.15 -2.46 1.75
N MET A 131 -12.81 -1.26 2.19
CA MET A 131 -12.48 -0.15 1.31
C MET A 131 -11.00 -0.15 1.05
N LEU A 132 -10.60 -0.16 -0.21
CA LEU A 132 -9.22 0.08 -0.57
C LEU A 132 -8.88 1.56 -0.34
N SER A 133 -7.73 1.81 0.27
CA SER A 133 -7.27 3.16 0.50
C SER A 133 -5.74 3.22 0.52
N PRO A 134 -5.13 4.15 -0.22
CA PRO A 134 -3.68 4.26 -0.34
C PRO A 134 -2.99 4.64 0.98
N GLU A 135 -3.74 5.13 1.97
CA GLU A 135 -3.23 5.44 3.30
C GLU A 135 -2.51 4.26 3.96
N ILE A 136 -2.95 3.04 3.64
CA ILE A 136 -2.39 1.80 4.21
C ILE A 136 -0.96 1.55 3.73
N ALA A 137 -0.63 1.93 2.50
CA ALA A 137 0.69 1.75 1.90
C ALA A 137 1.52 3.05 1.89
N THR A 138 1.03 4.13 2.51
CA THR A 138 1.72 5.42 2.49
C THR A 138 2.78 5.48 3.58
N LEU A 139 4.04 5.64 3.20
CA LEU A 139 5.18 5.68 4.10
C LEU A 139 5.28 6.96 4.93
N GLY A 140 6.04 6.90 6.03
CA GLY A 140 6.36 8.02 6.91
C GLY A 140 5.43 8.16 8.12
N VAL A 141 5.84 8.99 9.11
CA VAL A 141 5.23 9.05 10.45
C VAL A 141 4.21 10.16 10.65
N ALA A 142 4.24 11.24 9.87
CA ALA A 142 3.28 12.33 9.98
C ALA A 142 1.86 11.90 9.57
N ALA A 143 0.84 12.51 10.18
CA ALA A 143 -0.54 12.38 9.69
C ALA A 143 -0.63 12.92 8.27
N LYS A 144 -1.18 12.14 7.38
CA LYS A 144 -1.30 12.47 5.96
C LYS A 144 -2.43 11.70 5.32
N THR A 145 -2.92 12.22 4.20
CA THR A 145 -3.95 11.57 3.40
C THR A 145 -3.81 11.92 1.93
N TRP A 146 -4.26 11.02 1.08
CA TRP A 146 -4.41 11.26 -0.34
C TRP A 146 -5.80 11.80 -0.64
N VAL A 147 -5.88 12.82 -1.49
CA VAL A 147 -7.14 13.43 -1.93
C VAL A 147 -7.12 13.55 -3.44
N TRP A 148 -8.18 13.06 -4.06
CA TRP A 148 -8.42 13.23 -5.49
C TRP A 148 -9.28 14.47 -5.71
N GLN A 149 -8.74 15.47 -6.38
CA GLN A 149 -9.45 16.73 -6.65
C GLN A 149 -9.07 17.28 -8.03
N ASN A 150 -10.06 17.64 -8.83
CA ASN A 150 -9.87 18.21 -10.17
C ASN A 150 -8.92 17.35 -11.05
N ASP A 151 -9.17 16.05 -11.10
CA ASP A 151 -8.37 15.06 -11.84
C ASP A 151 -6.88 14.99 -11.44
N LYS A 152 -6.56 15.48 -10.26
CA LYS A 152 -5.21 15.43 -9.69
C LYS A 152 -5.22 14.75 -8.32
N LEU A 153 -4.13 14.03 -8.06
CA LEU A 153 -3.89 13.37 -6.79
C LEU A 153 -2.98 14.24 -5.93
N PHE A 154 -3.46 14.63 -4.75
CA PHE A 154 -2.73 15.43 -3.78
C PHE A 154 -2.43 14.64 -2.52
N LEU A 155 -1.23 14.79 -1.97
CA LEU A 155 -0.87 14.29 -0.65
C LEU A 155 -0.93 15.44 0.36
N PHE A 156 -1.94 15.44 1.21
CA PHE A 156 -2.05 16.36 2.34
C PHE A 156 -1.30 15.81 3.54
N LYS A 157 -0.48 16.63 4.17
CA LYS A 157 0.28 16.29 5.39
C LYS A 157 0.01 17.33 6.48
N VAL A 158 -0.03 16.85 7.72
CA VAL A 158 -0.04 17.74 8.89
C VAL A 158 1.40 18.00 9.30
N GLY A 159 1.88 19.23 9.11
CA GLY A 159 3.23 19.64 9.49
C GLY A 159 3.51 21.08 9.11
N LYS A 160 4.26 21.79 10.00
CA LYS A 160 4.68 23.17 9.72
C LYS A 160 5.92 23.23 8.83
N ALA A 161 6.74 22.17 8.85
CA ALA A 161 8.01 22.12 8.12
C ALA A 161 7.79 22.09 6.60
N GLU A 162 6.83 21.30 6.12
CA GLU A 162 6.49 21.22 4.69
C GLU A 162 5.91 22.54 4.19
N LEU A 163 5.08 23.21 5.00
CA LEU A 163 4.54 24.54 4.64
C LEU A 163 5.65 25.59 4.55
N ALA A 164 6.63 25.56 5.47
CA ALA A 164 7.78 26.45 5.43
C ALA A 164 8.65 26.19 4.20
N ALA A 165 8.91 24.94 3.87
CA ALA A 165 9.68 24.56 2.68
C ALA A 165 8.98 25.02 1.38
N SER A 166 7.67 24.81 1.26
CA SER A 166 6.89 25.29 0.10
C SER A 166 6.99 26.79 -0.05
N LYS A 167 6.84 27.55 1.03
CA LYS A 167 6.96 29.02 0.97
C LYS A 167 8.36 29.50 0.59
N ILE A 168 9.41 28.77 1.00
CA ILE A 168 10.79 29.09 0.59
C ILE A 168 10.96 28.84 -0.90
N LEU A 169 10.43 27.73 -1.43
CA LEU A 169 10.50 27.42 -2.86
C LEU A 169 9.71 28.44 -3.70
N ASP A 170 8.54 28.87 -3.22
CA ASP A 170 7.76 29.93 -3.88
C ASP A 170 8.54 31.25 -3.97
N VAL A 171 9.31 31.60 -2.92
CA VAL A 171 10.16 32.81 -2.91
C VAL A 171 11.36 32.68 -3.84
N LEU A 172 11.88 31.45 -4.00
CA LEU A 172 13.03 31.18 -4.87
C LEU A 172 12.64 30.94 -6.33
N GLU A 173 11.32 30.95 -6.65
CA GLU A 173 10.79 30.70 -8.00
C GLU A 173 11.21 29.33 -8.59
N ILE A 174 11.36 28.28 -7.73
CA ILE A 174 11.77 26.92 -8.12
C ILE A 174 10.57 25.96 -8.15
#